data_e6d6419dab0a3938b7c9b9d1c5caa4bf
#
_entry.id   e6d6419dab0a3938b7c9b9d1c5caa4bf
#
_cell.length_a   1.000
_cell.length_b   1.000
_cell.length_c   1.000
_cell.angle_alpha   90.00
_cell.angle_beta   90.00
_cell.angle_gamma   90.00
#
_symmetry.space_group_name_H-M   'P 1'
#
loop_
_entity.id
_entity.type
_entity.pdbx_description
1 polymer ?
#
loop_
_entity_poly.entity_id
_entity_poly.type
_entity_poly.pdbx_seq_one_letter_code
_entity_poly.pdbx_strand_id
1 'polypeptide(L)'
;MGSRSDPKRAWNWYSLKEKGGGVIGALGTHAFDMLNWFFGESIMVSGKLSTSIKERSLPNSSKILEVTSEDICIANMEIKNYDSTLVPCQVSLSSISKNGSGFNLEVYGSEGSLFLRSENQKDYVHGFNLKFSNKEDEIYDIPADRLYNFEKIWTDGRIAPVKRIHDLWAESISNQTPVIPGLSEGLRSQRVCEAIRQSSENGICIKI
;
A
#
# COMPACT_ATOMS: atom_id res chain seq x y z
N MET A 1 17.42 11.85 -2.35
CA MET A 1 16.39 12.08 -3.40
C MET A 1 15.32 12.99 -2.82
N GLY A 2 14.93 14.07 -3.49
CA GLY A 2 13.86 14.97 -3.02
C GLY A 2 12.50 14.27 -2.89
N SER A 3 11.57 14.85 -2.14
CA SER A 3 10.19 14.37 -2.00
C SER A 3 9.52 14.22 -3.38
N ARG A 4 8.61 13.26 -3.54
CA ARG A 4 7.81 13.11 -4.76
C ARG A 4 6.86 14.30 -4.98
N SER A 5 6.49 15.00 -3.91
CA SER A 5 5.72 16.23 -3.96
C SER A 5 6.53 17.46 -4.46
N ASP A 6 7.85 17.34 -4.58
CA ASP A 6 8.68 18.39 -5.13
C ASP A 6 8.57 18.40 -6.68
N PRO A 7 8.04 19.47 -7.30
CA PRO A 7 7.99 19.56 -8.77
C PRO A 7 9.36 19.56 -9.44
N LYS A 8 10.42 19.99 -8.72
CA LYS A 8 11.82 20.01 -9.20
C LYS A 8 12.50 18.65 -9.17
N ARG A 9 11.85 17.62 -8.58
CA ARG A 9 12.38 16.26 -8.61
C ARG A 9 12.53 15.81 -10.06
N ALA A 10 13.72 15.30 -10.41
CA ALA A 10 14.03 14.87 -11.76
C ALA A 10 13.11 13.72 -12.23
N TRP A 11 12.79 13.75 -13.50
CA TRP A 11 12.08 12.71 -14.22
C TRP A 11 12.85 11.38 -14.16
N ASN A 12 12.13 10.27 -14.01
CA ASN A 12 12.64 8.91 -14.09
C ASN A 12 11.51 7.94 -14.47
N TRP A 13 11.78 6.64 -14.52
CA TRP A 13 10.81 5.59 -14.89
C TRP A 13 9.48 5.64 -14.10
N TYR A 14 9.52 6.09 -12.84
CA TYR A 14 8.34 6.26 -12.00
C TYR A 14 7.33 7.27 -12.57
N SER A 15 7.77 8.16 -13.44
CA SER A 15 6.93 9.15 -14.14
C SER A 15 6.12 8.53 -15.30
N LEU A 16 6.33 7.25 -15.61
CA LEU A 16 5.70 6.57 -16.74
C LEU A 16 4.74 5.47 -16.26
N LYS A 17 3.45 5.59 -16.63
CA LYS A 17 2.41 4.58 -16.40
C LYS A 17 2.81 3.23 -17.03
N GLU A 18 3.29 3.24 -18.27
CA GLU A 18 3.70 2.05 -19.04
C GLU A 18 4.88 1.29 -18.43
N LYS A 19 5.67 1.94 -17.56
CA LYS A 19 6.77 1.31 -16.83
C LYS A 19 6.38 0.86 -15.41
N GLY A 20 5.07 0.85 -15.11
CA GLY A 20 4.59 0.53 -13.76
C GLY A 20 4.83 1.63 -12.74
N GLY A 21 5.11 2.86 -13.21
CA GLY A 21 5.25 4.03 -12.34
C GLY A 21 3.93 4.46 -11.73
N GLY A 22 3.99 5.51 -10.90
CA GLY A 22 2.83 6.10 -10.25
C GLY A 22 2.52 5.54 -8.86
N VAL A 23 1.49 6.10 -8.24
CA VAL A 23 1.09 5.75 -6.87
C VAL A 23 0.50 4.34 -6.80
N ILE A 24 -0.23 3.92 -7.81
CA ILE A 24 -0.83 2.57 -7.88
C ILE A 24 0.26 1.51 -7.94
N GLY A 25 1.25 1.65 -8.84
CA GLY A 25 2.32 0.69 -8.97
C GLY A 25 3.26 0.62 -7.76
N ALA A 26 3.47 1.74 -7.06
CA ALA A 26 4.45 1.82 -5.97
C ALA A 26 3.86 1.68 -4.57
N LEU A 27 2.64 2.13 -4.32
CA LEU A 27 1.96 2.06 -3.03
C LEU A 27 0.73 1.16 -3.09
N GLY A 28 -0.01 1.20 -4.21
CA GLY A 28 -1.25 0.45 -4.37
C GLY A 28 -1.04 -1.05 -4.24
N THR A 29 -0.01 -1.62 -4.86
CA THR A 29 0.30 -3.05 -4.75
C THR A 29 0.46 -3.49 -3.30
N HIS A 30 1.18 -2.72 -2.47
CA HIS A 30 1.34 -3.01 -1.05
C HIS A 30 0.04 -2.84 -0.26
N ALA A 31 -0.69 -1.74 -0.53
CA ALA A 31 -1.93 -1.46 0.19
C ALA A 31 -3.01 -2.53 -0.08
N PHE A 32 -3.20 -2.91 -1.35
CA PHE A 32 -4.22 -3.89 -1.73
C PHE A 32 -3.84 -5.31 -1.33
N ASP A 33 -2.56 -5.66 -1.36
CA ASP A 33 -2.09 -6.95 -0.83
C ASP A 33 -2.35 -7.06 0.67
N MET A 34 -2.02 -6.02 1.43
CA MET A 34 -2.29 -5.95 2.86
C MET A 34 -3.80 -6.03 3.18
N LEU A 35 -4.64 -5.30 2.44
CA LEU A 35 -6.10 -5.36 2.63
C LEU A 35 -6.65 -6.75 2.32
N ASN A 36 -6.19 -7.37 1.23
CA ASN A 36 -6.57 -8.74 0.90
C ASN A 36 -6.10 -9.74 1.97
N TRP A 37 -4.92 -9.54 2.53
CA TRP A 37 -4.39 -10.39 3.59
C TRP A 37 -5.18 -10.27 4.89
N PHE A 38 -5.55 -9.05 5.28
CA PHE A 38 -6.27 -8.83 6.55
C PHE A 38 -7.76 -9.17 6.47
N PHE A 39 -8.41 -8.87 5.35
CA PHE A 39 -9.87 -8.85 5.29
C PHE A 39 -10.49 -9.81 4.30
N GLY A 40 -9.72 -10.46 3.43
CA GLY A 40 -10.22 -11.38 2.42
C GLY A 40 -10.06 -10.88 1.00
N GLU A 41 -10.92 -11.27 0.09
CA GLU A 41 -10.76 -11.04 -1.34
C GLU A 41 -11.47 -9.76 -1.80
N SER A 42 -10.74 -8.86 -2.45
CA SER A 42 -11.34 -7.71 -3.14
C SER A 42 -12.14 -8.19 -4.34
N ILE A 43 -13.43 -7.90 -4.38
CA ILE A 43 -14.34 -8.40 -5.43
C ILE A 43 -14.87 -7.31 -6.34
N MET A 44 -14.85 -6.05 -5.90
CA MET A 44 -15.38 -4.93 -6.66
C MET A 44 -14.66 -3.64 -6.29
N VAL A 45 -14.41 -2.77 -7.29
CA VAL A 45 -13.79 -1.47 -7.07
C VAL A 45 -14.43 -0.38 -7.94
N SER A 46 -14.46 0.82 -7.38
CA SER A 46 -14.70 2.07 -8.11
C SER A 46 -13.61 3.06 -7.73
N GLY A 47 -12.88 3.58 -8.72
CA GLY A 47 -11.70 4.39 -8.47
C GLY A 47 -11.56 5.63 -9.34
N LYS A 48 -10.82 6.60 -8.83
CA LYS A 48 -10.38 7.80 -9.54
C LYS A 48 -8.89 7.98 -9.38
N LEU A 49 -8.20 8.06 -10.50
CA LEU A 49 -6.77 8.35 -10.61
C LEU A 49 -6.55 9.77 -11.11
N SER A 50 -5.52 10.42 -10.61
CA SER A 50 -5.15 11.77 -11.04
C SER A 50 -3.64 11.94 -11.09
N THR A 51 -3.17 12.72 -12.07
CA THR A 51 -1.79 13.17 -12.20
C THR A 51 -1.77 14.67 -12.00
N SER A 52 -1.30 15.14 -10.85
CA SER A 52 -1.21 16.57 -10.52
C SER A 52 0.08 17.20 -11.03
N ILE A 53 1.19 16.44 -10.93
CA ILE A 53 2.50 16.89 -11.48
C ILE A 53 2.61 16.33 -12.89
N LYS A 54 2.31 17.17 -13.88
CA LYS A 54 2.23 16.79 -15.29
C LYS A 54 3.57 16.67 -16.00
N GLU A 55 4.60 17.34 -15.47
CA GLU A 55 5.90 17.48 -16.14
C GLU A 55 7.05 17.44 -15.13
N ARG A 56 8.19 16.93 -15.55
CA ARG A 56 9.43 16.94 -14.77
C ARG A 56 10.64 17.12 -15.68
N SER A 57 11.66 17.77 -15.16
CA SER A 57 12.94 17.92 -15.88
C SER A 57 13.69 16.60 -15.95
N LEU A 58 14.28 16.30 -17.08
CA LEU A 58 15.22 15.18 -17.22
C LEU A 58 16.49 15.45 -16.37
N PRO A 59 17.08 14.45 -15.71
CA PRO A 59 18.31 14.64 -14.93
C PRO A 59 19.41 15.30 -15.76
N ASN A 60 20.06 16.31 -15.17
CA ASN A 60 21.17 17.05 -15.78
C ASN A 60 20.86 17.70 -17.16
N SER A 61 19.58 18.07 -17.37
CA SER A 61 19.12 18.65 -18.62
C SER A 61 18.02 19.69 -18.35
N SER A 62 17.89 20.67 -19.25
CA SER A 62 16.75 21.60 -19.30
C SER A 62 15.51 20.99 -19.99
N LYS A 63 15.63 19.78 -20.55
CA LYS A 63 14.52 19.12 -21.23
C LYS A 63 13.45 18.72 -20.21
N ILE A 64 12.22 19.13 -20.48
CA ILE A 64 11.03 18.77 -19.71
C ILE A 64 10.35 17.60 -20.40
N LEU A 65 9.94 16.61 -19.62
CA LEU A 65 9.22 15.42 -20.08
C LEU A 65 7.89 15.30 -19.36
N GLU A 66 6.89 14.78 -20.07
CA GLU A 66 5.58 14.49 -19.55
C GLU A 66 5.63 13.40 -18.47
N VAL A 67 4.73 13.53 -17.49
CA VAL A 67 4.44 12.51 -16.46
C VAL A 67 3.08 11.91 -16.80
N THR A 68 3.09 10.65 -17.17
CA THR A 68 1.86 9.90 -17.54
C THR A 68 1.32 9.07 -16.38
N SER A 69 2.11 8.84 -15.33
CA SER A 69 1.70 8.08 -14.16
C SER A 69 0.92 8.92 -13.17
N GLU A 70 0.01 8.29 -12.49
CA GLU A 70 -0.82 8.92 -11.45
C GLU A 70 -0.03 9.16 -10.16
N ASP A 71 -0.35 10.26 -9.47
CA ASP A 71 0.21 10.62 -8.16
C ASP A 71 -0.84 10.62 -7.03
N ILE A 72 -2.13 10.47 -7.39
CA ILE A 72 -3.26 10.33 -6.48
C ILE A 72 -4.15 9.18 -6.95
N CYS A 73 -4.60 8.36 -5.98
CA CYS A 73 -5.62 7.34 -6.15
C CYS A 73 -6.65 7.48 -5.02
N ILE A 74 -7.94 7.52 -5.39
CA ILE A 74 -9.06 7.38 -4.46
C ILE A 74 -9.90 6.23 -4.97
N ALA A 75 -10.21 5.25 -4.11
CA ALA A 75 -10.99 4.08 -4.48
C ALA A 75 -11.97 3.69 -3.38
N ASN A 76 -13.17 3.27 -3.78
CA ASN A 76 -14.11 2.52 -2.95
C ASN A 76 -14.09 1.07 -3.40
N MET A 77 -14.10 0.13 -2.45
CA MET A 77 -13.93 -1.29 -2.69
C MET A 77 -14.96 -2.07 -1.89
N GLU A 78 -15.31 -3.26 -2.38
CA GLU A 78 -15.93 -4.30 -1.59
C GLU A 78 -14.97 -5.47 -1.44
N ILE A 79 -14.80 -5.92 -0.21
CA ILE A 79 -13.97 -7.07 0.15
C ILE A 79 -14.89 -8.16 0.67
N LYS A 80 -14.81 -9.34 0.09
CA LYS A 80 -15.46 -10.53 0.61
C LYS A 80 -14.60 -11.14 1.70
N ASN A 81 -15.03 -10.98 2.94
CA ASN A 81 -14.32 -11.49 4.10
C ASN A 81 -14.29 -13.03 4.13
N TYR A 82 -13.46 -13.60 5.00
CA TYR A 82 -13.30 -15.05 5.19
C TYR A 82 -14.57 -15.78 5.61
N ASP A 83 -15.50 -15.09 6.29
CA ASP A 83 -16.84 -15.58 6.63
C ASP A 83 -17.90 -15.31 5.54
N SER A 84 -17.46 -14.80 4.36
CA SER A 84 -18.31 -14.39 3.25
C SER A 84 -19.10 -13.10 3.44
N THR A 85 -18.91 -12.37 4.53
CA THR A 85 -19.47 -11.02 4.71
C THR A 85 -18.83 -10.04 3.74
N LEU A 86 -19.63 -9.11 3.20
CA LEU A 86 -19.14 -8.03 2.36
C LEU A 86 -18.75 -6.84 3.23
N VAL A 87 -17.49 -6.41 3.10
CA VAL A 87 -16.92 -5.30 3.86
C VAL A 87 -16.66 -4.12 2.92
N PRO A 88 -17.31 -2.97 3.12
CA PRO A 88 -16.99 -1.77 2.40
C PRO A 88 -15.63 -1.21 2.85
N CYS A 89 -14.81 -0.79 1.89
CA CYS A 89 -13.49 -0.25 2.14
C CYS A 89 -13.25 0.99 1.29
N GLN A 90 -12.66 2.01 1.90
CA GLN A 90 -12.22 3.21 1.20
C GLN A 90 -10.70 3.34 1.27
N VAL A 91 -10.07 3.63 0.15
CA VAL A 91 -8.62 3.78 0.03
C VAL A 91 -8.29 5.13 -0.58
N SER A 92 -7.35 5.83 0.04
CA SER A 92 -6.76 7.06 -0.49
C SER A 92 -5.24 6.95 -0.48
N LEU A 93 -4.62 7.02 -1.66
CA LEU A 93 -3.17 6.98 -1.81
C LEU A 93 -2.69 8.27 -2.47
N SER A 94 -1.65 8.87 -1.92
CA SER A 94 -1.01 10.03 -2.51
C SER A 94 0.50 9.96 -2.35
N SER A 95 1.22 10.17 -3.44
CA SER A 95 2.69 10.30 -3.42
C SER A 95 3.16 11.75 -3.34
N ILE A 96 2.25 12.72 -3.34
CA ILE A 96 2.53 14.15 -3.41
C ILE A 96 2.04 14.95 -2.20
N SER A 97 1.42 14.32 -1.22
CA SER A 97 0.99 15.00 0.02
C SER A 97 2.20 15.56 0.76
N LYS A 98 2.20 16.87 0.95
CA LYS A 98 3.20 17.56 1.80
C LYS A 98 2.73 17.48 3.24
N ASN A 99 3.63 17.06 4.14
CA ASN A 99 3.31 16.92 5.57
C ASN A 99 2.07 16.03 5.82
N GLY A 100 1.88 15.02 4.98
CA GLY A 100 0.80 14.05 5.17
C GLY A 100 1.01 13.25 6.47
N SER A 101 -0.08 12.73 7.01
CA SER A 101 -0.12 11.96 8.27
C SER A 101 0.57 10.58 8.18
N GLY A 102 1.21 10.26 7.05
CA GLY A 102 1.85 8.98 6.85
C GLY A 102 0.87 7.87 6.46
N PHE A 103 1.01 6.70 7.07
CA PHE A 103 0.11 5.57 6.87
C PHE A 103 -0.97 5.55 7.96
N ASN A 104 -2.23 5.37 7.58
CA ASN A 104 -3.34 5.19 8.48
C ASN A 104 -4.25 4.09 7.94
N LEU A 105 -4.57 3.12 8.79
CA LEU A 105 -5.61 2.13 8.56
C LEU A 105 -6.55 2.15 9.77
N GLU A 106 -7.83 2.37 9.50
CA GLU A 106 -8.88 2.37 10.51
C GLU A 106 -9.86 1.25 10.16
N VAL A 107 -10.20 0.42 11.15
CA VAL A 107 -11.12 -0.70 11.01
C VAL A 107 -12.20 -0.57 12.06
N TYR A 108 -13.44 -0.58 11.61
CA TYR A 108 -14.62 -0.46 12.47
C TYR A 108 -15.39 -1.77 12.47
N GLY A 109 -15.47 -2.42 13.62
CA GLY A 109 -16.14 -3.69 13.82
C GLY A 109 -17.23 -3.61 14.87
N SER A 110 -17.98 -4.68 15.04
CA SER A 110 -19.07 -4.79 16.03
C SER A 110 -18.58 -4.75 17.47
N GLU A 111 -17.34 -5.14 17.72
CA GLU A 111 -16.75 -5.22 19.06
C GLU A 111 -15.82 -4.05 19.40
N GLY A 112 -15.56 -3.16 18.45
CA GLY A 112 -14.68 -2.00 18.64
C GLY A 112 -13.98 -1.58 17.34
N SER A 113 -12.95 -0.75 17.50
CA SER A 113 -12.21 -0.18 16.36
C SER A 113 -10.71 -0.42 16.50
N LEU A 114 -10.02 -0.64 15.38
CA LEU A 114 -8.56 -0.73 15.31
C LEU A 114 -7.99 0.46 14.54
N PHE A 115 -6.89 1.01 15.03
CA PHE A 115 -6.17 2.11 14.43
C PHE A 115 -4.71 1.74 14.27
N LEU A 116 -4.29 1.41 13.04
CA LEU A 116 -2.88 1.17 12.72
C LEU A 116 -2.31 2.40 12.03
N ARG A 117 -1.32 3.03 12.62
CA ARG A 117 -0.75 4.29 12.14
C ARG A 117 0.76 4.26 12.08
N SER A 118 1.34 4.99 11.14
CA SER A 118 2.78 5.24 11.08
C SER A 118 3.07 6.58 10.44
N GLU A 119 3.80 7.43 11.13
CA GLU A 119 4.35 8.67 10.60
C GLU A 119 5.72 8.45 9.94
N ASN A 120 6.38 7.33 10.24
CA ASN A 120 7.71 7.00 9.77
C ASN A 120 7.76 5.67 9.01
N GLN A 121 7.37 5.66 7.77
CA GLN A 121 7.42 4.49 6.89
C GLN A 121 8.86 4.03 6.49
N LYS A 122 9.90 4.66 7.03
CA LYS A 122 11.28 4.18 6.88
C LYS A 122 11.68 3.19 7.97
N ASP A 123 10.88 3.06 9.02
CA ASP A 123 11.09 2.14 10.12
C ASP A 123 9.90 1.20 10.25
N TYR A 124 9.89 0.13 9.47
CA TYR A 124 8.84 -0.88 9.50
C TYR A 124 8.85 -1.75 10.75
N VAL A 125 9.90 -1.70 11.54
CA VAL A 125 10.01 -2.49 12.77
C VAL A 125 9.38 -1.76 13.95
N HIS A 126 9.63 -0.45 14.07
CA HIS A 126 9.22 0.34 15.24
C HIS A 126 8.36 1.55 14.88
N GLY A 127 8.15 1.79 13.58
CA GLY A 127 7.44 2.96 13.09
C GLY A 127 5.91 2.85 13.15
N PHE A 128 5.35 1.66 13.42
CA PHE A 128 3.91 1.44 13.49
C PHE A 128 3.41 1.43 14.94
N ASN A 129 2.24 2.04 15.13
CA ASN A 129 1.49 2.02 16.37
C ASN A 129 0.10 1.44 16.11
N LEU A 130 -0.28 0.44 16.91
CA LEU A 130 -1.60 -0.18 16.86
C LEU A 130 -2.36 0.15 18.12
N LYS A 131 -3.57 0.68 17.95
CA LYS A 131 -4.52 0.94 19.05
C LYS A 131 -5.82 0.20 18.81
N PHE A 132 -6.46 -0.16 19.90
CA PHE A 132 -7.82 -0.71 19.90
C PHE A 132 -8.71 0.19 20.76
N SER A 133 -9.93 0.45 20.30
CA SER A 133 -11.00 1.06 21.08
C SER A 133 -12.10 0.06 21.27
N ASN A 134 -12.47 -0.23 22.50
CA ASN A 134 -13.57 -1.14 22.85
C ASN A 134 -14.93 -0.42 22.77
N LYS A 135 -16.00 -1.14 23.13
CA LYS A 135 -17.37 -0.61 23.16
C LYS A 135 -17.62 0.48 24.23
N GLU A 136 -16.72 0.61 25.19
CA GLU A 136 -16.77 1.58 26.28
C GLU A 136 -15.97 2.85 25.97
N ASP A 137 -15.57 3.03 24.69
CA ASP A 137 -14.76 4.14 24.19
C ASP A 137 -13.36 4.26 24.83
N GLU A 138 -12.91 3.23 25.54
CA GLU A 138 -11.54 3.18 26.05
C GLU A 138 -10.57 2.81 24.89
N ILE A 139 -9.45 3.54 24.82
CA ILE A 139 -8.43 3.34 23.78
C ILE A 139 -7.18 2.76 24.43
N TYR A 140 -6.75 1.62 23.94
CA TYR A 140 -5.57 0.90 24.41
C TYR A 140 -4.50 0.84 23.34
N ASP A 141 -3.24 0.98 23.74
CA ASP A 141 -2.12 0.62 22.88
C ASP A 141 -1.95 -0.91 22.85
N ILE A 142 -1.87 -1.48 21.67
CA ILE A 142 -1.55 -2.90 21.48
C ILE A 142 -0.06 -3.00 21.16
N PRO A 143 0.77 -3.50 22.08
CA PRO A 143 2.19 -3.68 21.81
C PRO A 143 2.40 -4.79 20.77
N ALA A 144 3.41 -4.62 19.91
CA ALA A 144 3.83 -5.69 19.02
C ALA A 144 4.26 -6.92 19.82
N ASP A 145 3.83 -8.12 19.38
CA ASP A 145 4.31 -9.37 19.95
C ASP A 145 5.84 -9.45 19.84
N ARG A 146 6.49 -10.03 20.87
CA ARG A 146 7.95 -10.23 20.89
C ARG A 146 8.47 -10.97 19.68
N LEU A 147 7.68 -11.87 19.10
CA LEU A 147 8.03 -12.59 17.85
C LEU A 147 8.19 -11.66 16.65
N TYR A 148 7.55 -10.50 16.66
CA TYR A 148 7.58 -9.49 15.58
C TYR A 148 8.40 -8.25 15.96
N ASN A 149 8.89 -8.17 17.20
CA ASN A 149 9.75 -7.09 17.65
C ASN A 149 11.19 -7.38 17.23
N PHE A 150 11.49 -7.11 15.95
CA PHE A 150 12.82 -7.30 15.41
C PHE A 150 13.81 -6.32 16.02
N GLU A 151 14.99 -6.83 16.39
CA GLU A 151 16.08 -5.95 16.81
C GLU A 151 16.49 -5.04 15.64
N LYS A 152 16.70 -3.77 15.91
CA LYS A 152 17.12 -2.78 14.91
C LYS A 152 18.62 -2.93 14.62
N ILE A 153 18.96 -3.92 13.81
CA ILE A 153 20.36 -4.24 13.46
C ILE A 153 20.86 -3.32 12.34
N TRP A 154 19.98 -2.83 11.48
CA TRP A 154 20.31 -1.98 10.32
C TRP A 154 19.78 -0.57 10.50
N THR A 155 20.47 0.39 9.88
CA THR A 155 20.04 1.80 9.87
C THR A 155 18.74 2.00 9.08
N ASP A 156 18.46 1.13 8.11
CA ASP A 156 17.19 1.10 7.36
C ASP A 156 16.29 0.01 7.95
N GLY A 157 15.24 0.42 8.64
CA GLY A 157 14.29 -0.47 9.30
C GLY A 157 13.47 -1.37 8.34
N ARG A 158 13.60 -1.17 7.02
CA ARG A 158 12.94 -2.02 6.01
C ARG A 158 13.69 -3.33 5.76
N ILE A 159 14.95 -3.41 6.14
CA ILE A 159 15.80 -4.58 5.83
C ILE A 159 15.36 -5.82 6.61
N ALA A 160 15.06 -5.69 7.91
CA ALA A 160 14.69 -6.83 8.74
C ALA A 160 13.46 -7.60 8.23
N PRO A 161 12.30 -6.97 7.92
CA PRO A 161 11.16 -7.69 7.37
C PRO A 161 11.43 -8.29 5.98
N VAL A 162 12.22 -7.63 5.12
CA VAL A 162 12.61 -8.17 3.82
C VAL A 162 13.48 -9.42 3.97
N LYS A 163 14.44 -9.40 4.90
CA LYS A 163 15.26 -10.58 5.22
C LYS A 163 14.37 -11.76 5.64
N ARG A 164 13.37 -11.53 6.49
CA ARG A 164 12.45 -12.59 6.92
C ARG A 164 11.71 -13.22 5.74
N ILE A 165 11.26 -12.45 4.76
CA ILE A 165 10.63 -13.00 3.56
C ILE A 165 11.62 -13.85 2.76
N HIS A 166 12.89 -13.42 2.64
CA HIS A 166 13.92 -14.21 1.97
C HIS A 166 14.21 -15.53 2.72
N ASP A 167 14.23 -15.51 4.06
CA ASP A 167 14.42 -16.71 4.85
C ASP A 167 13.26 -17.72 4.65
N LEU A 168 11.99 -17.23 4.65
CA LEU A 168 10.81 -18.03 4.35
C LEU A 168 10.84 -18.64 2.94
N TRP A 169 11.30 -17.90 1.95
CA TRP A 169 11.45 -18.40 0.58
C TRP A 169 12.54 -19.46 0.48
N ALA A 170 13.69 -19.24 1.11
CA ALA A 170 14.78 -20.20 1.13
C ALA A 170 14.34 -21.52 1.80
N GLU A 171 13.62 -21.45 2.91
CA GLU A 171 13.04 -22.60 3.60
C GLU A 171 12.02 -23.34 2.72
N SER A 172 11.11 -22.61 2.08
CA SER A 172 10.12 -23.15 1.15
C SER A 172 10.76 -23.91 0.00
N ILE A 173 11.82 -23.34 -0.60
CA ILE A 173 12.58 -24.01 -1.69
C ILE A 173 13.24 -25.29 -1.18
N SER A 174 13.88 -25.24 -0.02
CA SER A 174 14.59 -26.40 0.57
C SER A 174 13.62 -27.53 0.93
N ASN A 175 12.42 -27.19 1.42
CA ASN A 175 11.40 -28.15 1.83
C ASN A 175 10.44 -28.54 0.71
N GLN A 176 10.55 -27.92 -0.48
CA GLN A 176 9.62 -28.09 -1.62
C GLN A 176 8.16 -27.82 -1.23
N THR A 177 7.93 -26.82 -0.39
CA THR A 177 6.60 -26.39 0.07
C THR A 177 6.20 -25.06 -0.58
N PRO A 178 4.90 -24.77 -0.78
CA PRO A 178 4.46 -23.46 -1.21
C PRO A 178 4.89 -22.36 -0.23
N VAL A 179 5.27 -21.21 -0.75
CA VAL A 179 5.54 -20.01 0.07
C VAL A 179 4.34 -19.05 0.04
N ILE A 180 4.05 -18.44 1.18
CA ILE A 180 3.09 -17.35 1.33
C ILE A 180 3.79 -16.19 2.07
N PRO A 181 3.82 -14.97 1.47
CA PRO A 181 3.24 -14.57 0.18
C PRO A 181 4.00 -15.12 -1.03
N GLY A 182 3.24 -15.48 -2.08
CA GLY A 182 3.76 -16.02 -3.33
C GLY A 182 3.20 -15.26 -4.56
N LEU A 183 3.24 -15.92 -5.72
CA LEU A 183 2.77 -15.33 -6.99
C LEU A 183 1.26 -15.09 -7.01
N SER A 184 0.47 -15.90 -6.31
CA SER A 184 -0.99 -15.74 -6.21
C SER A 184 -1.37 -14.45 -5.51
N GLU A 185 -0.71 -14.11 -4.42
CA GLU A 185 -0.92 -12.87 -3.68
C GLU A 185 -0.51 -11.66 -4.53
N GLY A 186 0.65 -11.75 -5.19
CA GLY A 186 1.10 -10.72 -6.13
C GLY A 186 0.13 -10.49 -7.29
N LEU A 187 -0.38 -11.57 -7.90
CA LEU A 187 -1.37 -11.47 -8.99
C LEU A 187 -2.68 -10.84 -8.49
N ARG A 188 -3.14 -11.21 -7.31
CA ARG A 188 -4.37 -10.68 -6.70
C ARG A 188 -4.28 -9.16 -6.50
N SER A 189 -3.18 -8.67 -5.95
CA SER A 189 -2.97 -7.22 -5.78
C SER A 189 -2.87 -6.48 -7.12
N GLN A 190 -2.24 -7.08 -8.14
CA GLN A 190 -2.17 -6.50 -9.49
C GLN A 190 -3.55 -6.42 -10.18
N ARG A 191 -4.42 -7.42 -9.99
CA ARG A 191 -5.81 -7.37 -10.50
C ARG A 191 -6.58 -6.20 -9.92
N VAL A 192 -6.45 -5.93 -8.63
CA VAL A 192 -7.06 -4.75 -7.99
C VAL A 192 -6.53 -3.46 -8.61
N CYS A 193 -5.21 -3.34 -8.77
CA CYS A 193 -4.59 -2.16 -9.40
C CYS A 193 -5.14 -1.92 -10.81
N GLU A 194 -5.25 -2.97 -11.61
CA GLU A 194 -5.75 -2.88 -12.99
C GLU A 194 -7.24 -2.54 -13.02
N ALA A 195 -8.05 -3.15 -12.17
CA ALA A 195 -9.47 -2.84 -12.05
C ALA A 195 -9.71 -1.36 -11.65
N ILE A 196 -8.89 -0.79 -10.78
CA ILE A 196 -8.94 0.64 -10.43
C ILE A 196 -8.59 1.52 -11.64
N ARG A 197 -7.60 1.14 -12.45
CA ARG A 197 -7.26 1.87 -13.68
C ARG A 197 -8.43 1.86 -14.66
N GLN A 198 -9.01 0.69 -14.92
CA GLN A 198 -10.18 0.55 -15.79
C GLN A 198 -11.39 1.33 -15.27
N SER A 199 -11.62 1.28 -13.96
CA SER A 199 -12.69 2.06 -13.33
C SER A 199 -12.49 3.56 -13.52
N SER A 200 -11.28 4.06 -13.30
CA SER A 200 -10.96 5.48 -13.46
C SER A 200 -11.07 5.96 -14.90
N GLU A 201 -10.70 5.13 -15.87
CA GLU A 201 -10.76 5.45 -17.29
C GLU A 201 -12.20 5.45 -17.82
N ASN A 202 -13.01 4.48 -17.41
CA ASN A 202 -14.36 4.28 -17.92
C ASN A 202 -15.45 4.95 -17.06
N GLY A 203 -15.14 5.39 -15.83
CA GLY A 203 -16.09 5.97 -14.91
C GLY A 203 -17.12 4.98 -14.36
N ILE A 204 -16.81 3.70 -14.31
CA ILE A 204 -17.70 2.62 -13.88
C ILE A 204 -17.09 1.81 -12.74
N CYS A 205 -17.94 1.08 -12.02
CA CYS A 205 -17.50 0.07 -11.06
C CYS A 205 -17.04 -1.19 -11.81
N ILE A 206 -15.93 -1.79 -11.38
CA ILE A 206 -15.35 -2.99 -11.99
C ILE A 206 -15.42 -4.15 -10.99
N LYS A 207 -15.91 -5.29 -11.45
CA LYS A 207 -15.83 -6.56 -10.74
C LYS A 207 -14.47 -7.21 -10.99
N ILE A 208 -13.82 -7.71 -9.94
CA ILE A 208 -12.47 -8.32 -9.98
C ILE A 208 -12.56 -9.83 -10.15
#